data_2825827b18228f31a3ac56c56b0e242d
#
_entry.id   2825827b18228f31a3ac56c56b0e242d
#
_cell.length_a   1.000
_cell.length_b   1.000
_cell.length_c   1.000
_cell.angle_alpha   90.00
_cell.angle_beta   90.00
_cell.angle_gamma   90.00
#
_symmetry.space_group_name_H-M   'P 1'
#
loop_
_entity.id
_entity.type
_entity.pdbx_description
1 polymer ?
#
loop_
_entity_poly.entity_id
_entity_poly.type
_entity_poly.pdbx_seq_one_letter_code
_entity_poly.pdbx_strand_id
1 'polypeptide(L)'
;WRKNSIERIAEIKPMAVITGNFHYYTPENERVSRATWWSDGQRKLLKDLRGTTKNLIYLSDTPRPLRDIPNCLASRSSSACDSSERSRVSVVSGFKVINPTPWLCTSYCPAIVDGSVAYRDASHISVEMSLKLLPKLEQALIAKGLFA
;
A
#
# COMPACT_ATOMS: atom_id res chain seq x y z
N TRP A 1 8.00 -1.97 20.17
CA TRP A 1 7.41 -0.70 19.70
C TRP A 1 5.91 -0.87 19.39
N ARG A 2 5.46 -1.97 18.80
CA ARG A 2 4.04 -2.19 18.42
C ARG A 2 3.06 -1.98 19.59
N LYS A 3 3.35 -2.55 20.78
CA LYS A 3 2.52 -2.38 21.98
C LYS A 3 2.36 -0.89 22.31
N ASN A 4 3.45 -0.17 22.43
CA ASN A 4 3.45 1.27 22.76
C ASN A 4 2.69 2.10 21.71
N SER A 5 2.79 1.73 20.41
CA SER A 5 2.05 2.42 19.34
C SER A 5 0.55 2.21 19.49
N ILE A 6 0.09 1.00 19.83
CA ILE A 6 -1.33 0.70 20.03
C ILE A 6 -1.86 1.40 21.28
N GLU A 7 -1.11 1.40 22.37
CA GLU A 7 -1.46 2.14 23.60
C GLU A 7 -1.60 3.63 23.30
N ARG A 8 -0.66 4.20 22.54
CA ARG A 8 -0.70 5.61 22.16
C ARG A 8 -1.89 5.95 21.25
N ILE A 9 -2.25 5.07 20.32
CA ILE A 9 -3.45 5.22 19.48
C ILE A 9 -4.71 5.20 20.35
N ALA A 10 -4.79 4.31 21.36
CA ALA A 10 -5.91 4.22 22.27
C ALA A 10 -6.07 5.49 23.14
N GLU A 11 -4.97 6.11 23.55
CA GLU A 11 -4.97 7.39 24.28
C GLU A 11 -5.45 8.56 23.41
N ILE A 12 -4.90 8.67 22.18
CA ILE A 12 -5.19 9.78 21.26
C ILE A 12 -6.62 9.70 20.74
N LYS A 13 -7.19 8.50 20.58
CA LYS A 13 -8.51 8.24 19.96
C LYS A 13 -8.67 8.97 18.62
N PRO A 14 -7.79 8.69 17.64
CA PRO A 14 -7.78 9.44 16.40
C PRO A 14 -9.06 9.19 15.58
N MET A 15 -9.41 10.14 14.71
CA MET A 15 -10.53 10.01 13.77
C MET A 15 -10.37 8.79 12.85
N ALA A 16 -9.15 8.45 12.49
CA ALA A 16 -8.81 7.28 11.68
C ALA A 16 -7.43 6.73 12.02
N VAL A 17 -7.25 5.43 11.81
CA VAL A 17 -5.93 4.78 11.78
C VAL A 17 -5.71 4.23 10.39
N ILE A 18 -4.68 4.71 9.72
CA ILE A 18 -4.27 4.21 8.40
C ILE A 18 -3.08 3.28 8.60
N THR A 19 -3.21 2.05 8.12
CA THR A 19 -2.15 1.04 8.15
C THR A 19 -1.70 0.72 6.74
N GLY A 20 -0.40 0.54 6.56
CA GLY A 20 0.20 0.05 5.31
C GLY A 20 1.24 -1.01 5.64
N ASN A 21 1.44 -1.96 4.75
CA ASN A 21 2.41 -3.03 4.94
C ASN A 21 3.07 -3.39 3.60
N PHE A 22 4.35 -3.69 3.66
CA PHE A 22 5.08 -4.23 2.54
C PHE A 22 4.78 -5.72 2.37
N HIS A 23 4.05 -6.08 1.32
CA HIS A 23 3.48 -7.42 1.11
C HIS A 23 4.49 -8.52 0.75
N TYR A 24 5.74 -8.18 0.52
CA TYR A 24 6.74 -9.14 0.05
C TYR A 24 7.49 -9.86 1.18
N TYR A 25 7.20 -9.53 2.44
CA TYR A 25 7.69 -10.32 3.57
C TYR A 25 7.12 -11.73 3.54
N THR A 26 7.96 -12.69 3.90
CA THR A 26 7.62 -14.11 4.06
C THR A 26 7.76 -14.50 5.53
N PRO A 27 6.97 -15.48 6.01
CA PRO A 27 7.16 -16.02 7.35
C PRO A 27 8.50 -16.71 7.47
N GLU A 28 9.15 -16.62 8.64
CA GLU A 28 10.36 -17.38 8.96
C GLU A 28 10.08 -18.88 9.04
N ASN A 29 8.86 -19.24 9.44
CA ASN A 29 8.41 -20.63 9.51
C ASN A 29 7.81 -21.05 8.16
N GLU A 30 8.53 -21.85 7.41
CA GLU A 30 8.12 -22.38 6.10
C GLU A 30 6.85 -23.26 6.13
N ARG A 31 6.42 -23.75 7.31
CA ARG A 31 5.17 -24.51 7.46
C ARG A 31 3.91 -23.63 7.41
N VAL A 32 4.06 -22.32 7.51
CA VAL A 32 2.95 -21.39 7.46
C VAL A 32 2.91 -20.73 6.09
N SER A 33 1.79 -20.89 5.38
CA SER A 33 1.64 -20.21 4.10
C SER A 33 1.70 -18.68 4.28
N ARG A 34 2.29 -17.98 3.31
CA ARG A 34 2.36 -16.52 3.31
C ARG A 34 0.97 -15.88 3.46
N ALA A 35 -0.05 -16.44 2.79
CA ALA A 35 -1.42 -15.94 2.86
C ALA A 35 -2.00 -16.06 4.27
N THR A 36 -1.81 -17.20 4.93
CA THR A 36 -2.23 -17.42 6.32
C THR A 36 -1.52 -16.45 7.26
N TRP A 37 -0.20 -16.37 7.15
CA TRP A 37 0.61 -15.47 7.99
C TRP A 37 0.16 -14.00 7.90
N TRP A 38 -0.10 -13.52 6.68
CA TRP A 38 -0.62 -12.17 6.45
C TRP A 38 -2.01 -11.98 7.04
N SER A 39 -2.93 -12.92 6.81
CA SER A 39 -4.31 -12.80 7.31
C SER A 39 -4.37 -12.85 8.84
N ASP A 40 -3.54 -13.65 9.48
CA ASP A 40 -3.45 -13.73 10.95
C ASP A 40 -2.86 -12.44 11.54
N GLY A 41 -1.82 -11.90 10.91
CA GLY A 41 -1.26 -10.61 11.28
C GLY A 41 -2.27 -9.47 11.20
N GLN A 42 -3.07 -9.43 10.14
CA GLN A 42 -4.14 -8.44 9.97
C GLN A 42 -5.28 -8.63 10.99
N ARG A 43 -5.74 -9.87 11.24
CA ARG A 43 -6.75 -10.14 12.28
C ARG A 43 -6.27 -9.73 13.66
N LYS A 44 -5.00 -10.00 13.98
CA LYS A 44 -4.39 -9.57 15.24
C LYS A 44 -4.38 -8.04 15.33
N LEU A 45 -4.01 -7.34 14.26
CA LEU A 45 -4.00 -5.87 14.24
C LEU A 45 -5.41 -5.30 14.44
N LEU A 46 -6.42 -5.85 13.75
CA LEU A 46 -7.82 -5.46 13.95
C LEU A 46 -8.28 -5.65 15.39
N LYS A 47 -7.91 -6.78 16.01
CA LYS A 47 -8.23 -7.06 17.41
C LYS A 47 -7.59 -6.02 18.35
N ASP A 48 -6.31 -5.72 18.12
CA ASP A 48 -5.53 -4.81 18.96
C ASP A 48 -6.03 -3.35 18.82
N LEU A 49 -6.58 -2.96 17.65
CA LEU A 49 -7.13 -1.62 17.39
C LEU A 49 -8.63 -1.50 17.63
N ARG A 50 -9.29 -2.56 18.08
CA ARG A 50 -10.74 -2.53 18.33
C ARG A 50 -11.11 -1.47 19.37
N GLY A 51 -12.04 -0.60 18.99
CA GLY A 51 -12.54 0.48 19.87
C GLY A 51 -11.65 1.73 19.92
N THR A 52 -10.49 1.76 19.25
CA THR A 52 -9.63 2.94 19.21
C THR A 52 -10.15 4.01 18.23
N THR A 53 -10.76 3.57 17.13
CA THR A 53 -11.36 4.44 16.11
C THR A 53 -12.48 3.72 15.35
N LYS A 54 -13.38 4.50 14.73
CA LYS A 54 -14.40 3.98 13.80
C LYS A 54 -13.85 3.74 12.39
N ASN A 55 -12.70 4.31 12.05
CA ASN A 55 -12.12 4.29 10.71
C ASN A 55 -10.76 3.57 10.73
N LEU A 56 -10.79 2.25 10.57
CA LEU A 56 -9.59 1.46 10.32
C LEU A 56 -9.40 1.31 8.81
N ILE A 57 -8.39 1.98 8.28
CA ILE A 57 -8.10 2.01 6.84
C ILE A 57 -6.85 1.18 6.57
N TYR A 58 -6.94 0.31 5.58
CA TYR A 58 -5.80 -0.39 5.03
C TYR A 58 -5.43 0.21 3.68
N LEU A 59 -4.30 0.91 3.65
CA LEU A 59 -3.70 1.38 2.41
C LEU A 59 -2.83 0.25 1.86
N SER A 60 -3.25 -0.32 0.75
CA SER A 60 -2.51 -1.38 0.10
C SER A 60 -1.19 -0.88 -0.46
N ASP A 61 -0.23 -1.78 -0.54
CA ASP A 61 1.06 -1.50 -1.16
C ASP A 61 0.89 -1.11 -2.63
N THR A 62 1.78 -0.26 -3.13
CA THR A 62 1.84 0.07 -4.55
C THR A 62 2.31 -1.15 -5.35
N PRO A 63 1.91 -1.27 -6.63
CA PRO A 63 2.46 -2.29 -7.50
C PRO A 63 3.98 -2.22 -7.52
N ARG A 64 4.64 -3.36 -7.42
CA ARG A 64 6.09 -3.44 -7.48
C ARG A 64 6.55 -3.66 -8.92
N PRO A 65 7.43 -2.83 -9.47
CA PRO A 65 8.05 -3.11 -10.75
C PRO A 65 9.01 -4.30 -10.64
N LEU A 66 9.18 -5.05 -11.73
CA LEU A 66 10.06 -6.22 -11.76
C LEU A 66 11.56 -5.85 -11.82
N ARG A 67 11.88 -4.56 -11.90
CA ARG A 67 13.22 -4.03 -12.09
C ARG A 67 13.36 -2.62 -11.53
N ASP A 68 14.58 -2.16 -11.35
CA ASP A 68 14.87 -0.76 -11.05
C ASP A 68 14.51 0.11 -12.25
N ILE A 69 13.49 0.96 -12.10
CA ILE A 69 12.93 1.74 -13.21
C ILE A 69 13.90 2.81 -13.72
N PRO A 70 14.54 3.64 -12.88
CA PRO A 70 15.54 4.60 -13.36
C PRO A 70 16.67 3.95 -14.16
N ASN A 71 17.25 2.86 -13.65
CA ASN A 71 18.31 2.13 -14.36
C ASN A 71 17.82 1.54 -15.68
N CYS A 72 16.59 1.07 -15.74
CA CYS A 72 16.00 0.59 -16.99
C CYS A 72 15.85 1.72 -18.03
N LEU A 73 15.30 2.86 -17.61
CA LEU A 73 15.06 4.03 -18.47
C LEU A 73 16.36 4.67 -18.96
N ALA A 74 17.47 4.50 -18.24
CA ALA A 74 18.78 5.00 -18.66
C ALA A 74 19.31 4.32 -19.93
N SER A 75 18.81 3.11 -20.26
CA SER A 75 19.34 2.30 -21.37
C SER A 75 18.27 1.72 -22.30
N ARG A 76 16.99 1.93 -22.00
CA ARG A 76 15.88 1.33 -22.76
C ARG A 76 14.74 2.32 -22.95
N SER A 77 13.84 2.02 -23.90
CA SER A 77 12.58 2.75 -24.08
C SER A 77 11.67 2.57 -22.85
N SER A 78 10.78 3.53 -22.60
CA SER A 78 9.84 3.47 -21.48
C SER A 78 8.98 2.20 -21.53
N SER A 79 8.48 1.82 -22.70
CA SER A 79 7.67 0.61 -22.88
C SER A 79 8.42 -0.69 -22.54
N ALA A 80 9.74 -0.73 -22.75
CA ALA A 80 10.57 -1.87 -22.34
C ALA A 80 10.80 -1.94 -20.83
N CYS A 81 10.48 -0.87 -20.09
CA CYS A 81 10.59 -0.77 -18.65
C CYS A 81 9.25 -0.96 -17.92
N ASP A 82 8.15 -1.07 -18.63
CA ASP A 82 6.85 -1.35 -18.07
C ASP A 82 6.81 -2.73 -17.39
N SER A 83 5.90 -2.89 -16.44
CA SER A 83 5.75 -4.12 -15.66
C SER A 83 4.34 -4.69 -15.80
N SER A 84 4.25 -6.02 -15.86
CA SER A 84 2.98 -6.74 -15.72
C SER A 84 2.64 -7.06 -14.28
N GLU A 85 3.57 -6.87 -13.34
CA GLU A 85 3.37 -7.18 -11.94
C GLU A 85 2.39 -6.20 -11.31
N ARG A 86 1.41 -6.75 -10.59
CA ARG A 86 0.42 -5.98 -9.84
C ARG A 86 0.44 -6.40 -8.39
N SER A 87 0.25 -5.43 -7.51
CA SER A 87 0.04 -5.72 -6.10
C SER A 87 -1.18 -6.62 -5.92
N ARG A 88 -1.00 -7.78 -5.31
CA ARG A 88 -2.10 -8.66 -4.92
C ARG A 88 -2.50 -8.30 -3.50
N VAL A 89 -3.62 -7.62 -3.38
CA VAL A 89 -4.17 -7.24 -2.08
C VAL A 89 -5.02 -8.38 -1.56
N SER A 90 -4.58 -9.00 -0.47
CA SER A 90 -5.41 -9.88 0.34
C SER A 90 -5.63 -9.20 1.69
N VAL A 91 -6.80 -8.61 1.87
CA VAL A 91 -7.16 -7.88 3.09
C VAL A 91 -8.33 -8.56 3.76
N VAL A 92 -8.19 -8.87 5.04
CA VAL A 92 -9.29 -9.45 5.83
C VAL A 92 -10.40 -8.42 6.03
N SER A 93 -11.63 -8.91 6.18
CA SER A 93 -12.78 -8.05 6.47
C SER A 93 -12.60 -7.29 7.79
N GLY A 94 -13.08 -6.05 7.84
CA GLY A 94 -12.95 -5.18 9.00
C GLY A 94 -12.10 -3.92 8.76
N PHE A 95 -11.32 -3.89 7.68
CA PHE A 95 -10.68 -2.67 7.20
C PHE A 95 -11.49 -2.00 6.08
N LYS A 96 -11.46 -0.67 6.03
CA LYS A 96 -11.81 0.09 4.84
C LYS A 96 -10.58 0.10 3.93
N VAL A 97 -10.63 -0.56 2.77
CA VAL A 97 -9.45 -0.72 1.91
C VAL A 97 -9.33 0.42 0.92
N ILE A 98 -8.12 0.98 0.78
CA ILE A 98 -7.70 1.86 -0.30
C ILE A 98 -6.64 1.12 -1.11
N ASN A 99 -6.90 0.88 -2.39
CA ASN A 99 -5.98 0.22 -3.30
C ASN A 99 -5.44 1.23 -4.33
N PRO A 100 -4.15 1.58 -4.30
CA PRO A 100 -3.54 2.53 -5.23
C PRO A 100 -3.23 1.92 -6.62
N THR A 101 -3.36 0.61 -6.79
CA THR A 101 -3.02 -0.06 -8.07
C THR A 101 -3.70 0.59 -9.29
N PRO A 102 -5.02 0.91 -9.29
CA PRO A 102 -5.67 1.55 -10.43
C PRO A 102 -5.19 2.98 -10.72
N TRP A 103 -4.47 3.59 -9.79
CA TRP A 103 -3.93 4.94 -9.98
C TRP A 103 -2.63 4.94 -10.77
N LEU A 104 -1.93 3.78 -10.80
CA LEU A 104 -0.62 3.59 -11.40
C LEU A 104 -0.66 2.65 -12.60
N CYS A 105 -1.62 1.73 -12.65
CA CYS A 105 -1.67 0.63 -13.60
C CYS A 105 -3.04 0.53 -14.27
N THR A 106 -3.04 0.12 -15.53
CA THR A 106 -4.22 -0.33 -16.28
C THR A 106 -4.15 -1.85 -16.50
N SER A 107 -3.95 -2.32 -17.73
CA SER A 107 -3.61 -3.72 -18.05
C SER A 107 -2.17 -4.06 -17.65
N TYR A 108 -1.30 -3.07 -17.58
CA TYR A 108 0.09 -3.12 -17.14
C TYR A 108 0.41 -1.90 -16.27
N CYS A 109 1.59 -1.90 -15.67
CA CYS A 109 2.10 -0.81 -14.84
C CYS A 109 3.21 -0.08 -15.61
N PRO A 110 2.95 1.10 -16.19
CA PRO A 110 3.93 1.84 -16.95
C PRO A 110 5.06 2.37 -16.07
N ALA A 111 6.26 2.45 -16.65
CA ALA A 111 7.42 3.06 -16.02
C ALA A 111 7.25 4.58 -15.85
N ILE A 112 6.47 5.19 -16.75
CA ILE A 112 6.15 6.63 -16.76
C ILE A 112 4.63 6.78 -16.69
N VAL A 113 4.13 7.52 -15.72
CA VAL A 113 2.72 7.83 -15.52
C VAL A 113 2.55 9.35 -15.47
N ASP A 114 1.63 9.89 -16.28
CA ASP A 114 1.36 11.34 -16.37
C ASP A 114 2.65 12.17 -16.54
N GLY A 115 3.57 11.69 -17.38
CA GLY A 115 4.85 12.35 -17.69
C GLY A 115 5.93 12.24 -16.60
N SER A 116 5.69 11.50 -15.51
CA SER A 116 6.66 11.33 -14.43
C SER A 116 7.11 9.88 -14.31
N VAL A 117 8.36 9.67 -13.94
CA VAL A 117 8.89 8.35 -13.60
C VAL A 117 8.14 7.82 -12.37
N ALA A 118 7.46 6.68 -12.52
CA ALA A 118 6.57 6.17 -11.49
C ALA A 118 7.31 5.71 -10.23
N TYR A 119 8.52 5.17 -10.37
CA TYR A 119 9.30 4.59 -9.28
C TYR A 119 10.71 5.17 -9.23
N ARG A 120 11.23 5.36 -8.02
CA ARG A 120 12.61 5.79 -7.80
C ARG A 120 13.62 4.63 -7.73
N ASP A 121 13.12 3.41 -7.60
CA ASP A 121 13.89 2.16 -7.53
C ASP A 121 12.99 0.97 -7.92
N ALA A 122 13.35 -0.25 -7.51
CA ALA A 122 12.60 -1.47 -7.80
C ALA A 122 11.32 -1.66 -6.96
N SER A 123 10.97 -0.75 -6.03
CA SER A 123 9.86 -0.95 -5.09
C SER A 123 9.15 0.32 -4.62
N HIS A 124 9.83 1.45 -4.60
CA HIS A 124 9.27 2.69 -4.05
C HIS A 124 8.82 3.62 -5.17
N ILE A 125 7.63 4.20 -5.04
CA ILE A 125 7.19 5.26 -5.94
C ILE A 125 8.12 6.48 -5.81
N SER A 126 8.25 7.25 -6.90
CA SER A 126 9.04 8.48 -6.89
C SER A 126 8.35 9.56 -6.05
N VAL A 127 9.12 10.55 -5.57
CA VAL A 127 8.57 11.69 -4.84
C VAL A 127 7.57 12.45 -5.69
N GLU A 128 7.90 12.69 -6.97
CA GLU A 128 7.02 13.38 -7.90
C GLU A 128 5.69 12.61 -8.09
N MET A 129 5.76 11.28 -8.26
CA MET A 129 4.58 10.45 -8.38
C MET A 129 3.75 10.47 -7.10
N SER A 130 4.35 10.41 -5.91
CA SER A 130 3.59 10.47 -4.65
C SER A 130 2.83 11.77 -4.49
N LEU A 131 3.40 12.91 -4.92
CA LEU A 131 2.70 14.20 -4.94
C LEU A 131 1.54 14.21 -5.95
N LYS A 132 1.71 13.64 -7.13
CA LYS A 132 0.62 13.50 -8.12
C LYS A 132 -0.52 12.59 -7.65
N LEU A 133 -0.23 11.63 -6.79
CA LEU A 133 -1.25 10.73 -6.22
C LEU A 133 -2.01 11.35 -5.04
N LEU A 134 -1.55 12.46 -4.47
CA LEU A 134 -2.18 13.09 -3.31
C LEU A 134 -3.68 13.39 -3.49
N PRO A 135 -4.14 14.00 -4.60
CA PRO A 135 -5.58 14.24 -4.79
C PRO A 135 -6.41 12.95 -4.88
N LYS A 136 -5.84 11.89 -5.46
CA LYS A 136 -6.52 10.57 -5.54
C LYS A 136 -6.62 9.92 -4.16
N LEU A 137 -5.59 10.06 -3.33
CA LEU A 137 -5.61 9.58 -1.95
C LEU A 137 -6.64 10.35 -1.12
N GLU A 138 -6.68 11.67 -1.23
CA GLU A 138 -7.67 12.53 -0.54
C GLU A 138 -9.10 12.12 -0.90
N GLN A 139 -9.42 12.01 -2.18
CA GLN A 139 -10.73 11.55 -2.64
C GLN A 139 -11.09 10.15 -2.11
N ALA A 140 -10.11 9.23 -2.10
CA ALA A 140 -10.33 7.89 -1.56
C ALA A 140 -10.60 7.92 -0.05
N LEU A 141 -9.92 8.78 0.71
CA LEU A 141 -10.17 8.95 2.15
C LEU A 141 -11.56 9.54 2.41
N ILE A 142 -11.98 10.56 1.66
CA ILE A 142 -13.33 11.12 1.72
C ILE A 142 -14.37 10.04 1.42
N ALA A 143 -14.17 9.25 0.36
CA ALA A 143 -15.07 8.14 0.02
C ALA A 143 -15.14 7.02 1.10
N LYS A 144 -14.16 6.96 2.01
CA LYS A 144 -14.19 6.07 3.19
C LYS A 144 -14.80 6.73 4.43
N GLY A 145 -15.33 7.95 4.29
CA GLY A 145 -16.03 8.67 5.36
C GLY A 145 -15.10 9.44 6.30
N LEU A 146 -13.92 9.85 5.81
CA LEU A 146 -13.08 10.84 6.48
C LEU A 146 -13.40 12.22 5.93
N PHE A 147 -13.32 13.22 6.78
CA PHE A 147 -13.54 14.63 6.40
C PHE A 147 -14.96 14.92 5.85
N ALA A 148 -15.95 14.07 6.18
CA ALA A 148 -17.37 14.30 5.87
C ALA A 148 -18.06 15.03 7.03
#